data_ce2ec9773e70d1d6d8b582b5bff21791
#
_entry.id   ce2ec9773e70d1d6d8b582b5bff21791
#
_cell.length_a   1.000
_cell.length_b   1.000
_cell.length_c   1.000
_cell.angle_alpha   90.00
_cell.angle_beta   90.00
_cell.angle_gamma   90.00
#
_symmetry.space_group_name_H-M   'P 1'
#
loop_
_entity.id
_entity.type
_entity.pdbx_description
1 polymer ?
#
loop_
_entity_poly.entity_id
_entity_poly.type
_entity_poly.pdbx_seq_one_letter_code
_entity_poly.pdbx_strand_id
1 'polypeptide(L)'
;MSPGRSMAKVDNKDLVTGGFLSFSLMAQEIIAIMFAFYSYRQGEMALATFYLAIAGVLLVALGIFYIFDRHSLARLLLAGTLLIGFFYLLLGASDASSLMWCLTIVPVVVGSFGYRQSLFILIGTFAAATWIMTGESMPFAVPNYSDIAVVRFLSAYAILAAFAVAMDSSRFHSLSKFHDLSSRVDQIAHQDQLTQLPNRNNMEGRLEKKYQQYRLINQPFSILLIDLDNFRFINDRYGHDVGDDILCAIGQVLSEPLRGEDSVARWDGNEFMVLLSTANCEAAVNIAERLRAAASELNMGAQGDKLRISLSIGVASIDKCTGIDDLLSTAGNGLYQAKHMGRDMVVVG
;
A
#
# COMPACT_ATOMS: atom_id res chain seq x y z
N MET A 1 -25.81 -10.81 14.93
CA MET A 1 -25.28 -11.37 13.68
C MET A 1 -24.98 -10.21 12.74
N SER A 2 -23.73 -9.81 12.63
CA SER A 2 -23.26 -8.79 11.70
C SER A 2 -22.07 -9.42 10.97
N PRO A 3 -22.10 -9.58 9.63
CA PRO A 3 -21.01 -10.17 8.90
C PRO A 3 -19.84 -9.18 8.83
N GLY A 4 -18.65 -9.65 9.18
CA GLY A 4 -17.40 -8.93 9.14
C GLY A 4 -17.20 -8.26 7.77
N ARG A 5 -17.13 -6.94 7.75
CA ARG A 5 -16.59 -6.18 6.63
C ARG A 5 -15.11 -6.57 6.50
N SER A 6 -14.81 -7.32 5.46
CA SER A 6 -13.46 -7.46 4.93
C SER A 6 -12.86 -6.05 4.87
N MET A 7 -11.77 -5.80 5.60
CA MET A 7 -10.95 -4.61 5.39
C MET A 7 -10.36 -4.72 3.97
N ALA A 8 -11.13 -4.25 2.98
CA ALA A 8 -10.61 -4.02 1.65
C ALA A 8 -9.42 -3.05 1.82
N LYS A 9 -8.26 -3.42 1.31
CA LYS A 9 -7.09 -2.55 1.15
C LYS A 9 -7.58 -1.25 0.52
N VAL A 10 -7.77 -0.21 1.33
CA VAL A 10 -8.08 1.13 0.83
C VAL A 10 -6.83 1.56 0.07
N ASP A 11 -6.96 1.65 -1.24
CA ASP A 11 -5.87 2.09 -2.10
C ASP A 11 -5.50 3.52 -1.68
N ASN A 12 -4.25 3.77 -1.31
CA ASN A 12 -3.75 5.10 -0.90
C ASN A 12 -4.04 6.18 -1.95
N LYS A 13 -4.26 5.77 -3.19
CA LYS A 13 -4.67 6.61 -4.30
C LYS A 13 -6.09 7.16 -4.10
N ASP A 14 -7.01 6.36 -3.58
CA ASP A 14 -8.40 6.77 -3.30
C ASP A 14 -8.49 7.71 -2.08
N LEU A 15 -7.62 7.56 -1.10
CA LEU A 15 -7.55 8.45 0.06
C LEU A 15 -7.08 9.87 -0.32
N VAL A 16 -6.04 9.98 -1.15
CA VAL A 16 -5.48 11.27 -1.55
C VAL A 16 -6.39 12.00 -2.55
N THR A 17 -6.94 11.27 -3.53
CA THR A 17 -7.91 11.85 -4.48
C THR A 17 -9.24 12.16 -3.81
N GLY A 18 -9.66 11.39 -2.83
CA GLY A 18 -10.85 11.65 -2.02
C GLY A 18 -10.76 12.92 -1.19
N GLY A 19 -9.61 13.16 -0.54
CA GLY A 19 -9.38 14.39 0.23
C GLY A 19 -9.40 15.65 -0.63
N PHE A 20 -8.79 15.62 -1.82
CA PHE A 20 -8.82 16.74 -2.75
C PHE A 20 -10.23 16.95 -3.34
N LEU A 21 -10.95 15.88 -3.65
CA LEU A 21 -12.32 15.95 -4.15
C LEU A 21 -13.27 16.62 -3.12
N SER A 22 -13.20 16.20 -1.86
CA SER A 22 -14.02 16.80 -0.80
C SER A 22 -13.71 18.28 -0.60
N PHE A 23 -12.42 18.63 -0.58
CA PHE A 23 -11.99 20.04 -0.50
C PHE A 23 -12.51 20.85 -1.69
N SER A 24 -12.40 20.32 -2.92
CA SER A 24 -12.87 20.99 -4.13
C SER A 24 -14.39 21.22 -4.12
N LEU A 25 -15.17 20.24 -3.68
CA LEU A 25 -16.61 20.34 -3.54
C LEU A 25 -16.99 21.42 -2.54
N MET A 26 -16.38 21.44 -1.35
CA MET A 26 -16.65 22.46 -0.30
C MET A 26 -16.25 23.86 -0.76
N ALA A 27 -15.07 24.00 -1.37
CA ALA A 27 -14.59 25.31 -1.83
C ALA A 27 -15.52 25.90 -2.91
N GLN A 28 -15.97 25.07 -3.86
CA GLN A 28 -16.89 25.54 -4.90
C GLN A 28 -18.30 25.82 -4.38
N GLU A 29 -18.77 25.07 -3.38
CA GLU A 29 -20.03 25.35 -2.72
C GLU A 29 -20.02 26.74 -2.06
N ILE A 30 -18.96 27.04 -1.31
CA ILE A 30 -18.79 28.36 -0.67
C ILE A 30 -18.76 29.47 -1.73
N ILE A 31 -18.02 29.28 -2.82
CA ILE A 31 -17.93 30.24 -3.93
C ILE A 31 -19.32 30.44 -4.58
N ALA A 32 -20.05 29.36 -4.86
CA ALA A 32 -21.39 29.46 -5.46
C ALA A 32 -22.38 30.23 -4.57
N ILE A 33 -22.37 29.97 -3.25
CA ILE A 33 -23.18 30.68 -2.29
C ILE A 33 -22.80 32.16 -2.23
N MET A 34 -21.50 32.49 -2.22
CA MET A 34 -21.02 33.88 -2.25
C MET A 34 -21.52 34.62 -3.50
N PHE A 35 -21.40 34.00 -4.68
CA PHE A 35 -21.87 34.59 -5.93
C PHE A 35 -23.39 34.72 -5.97
N ALA A 36 -24.12 33.73 -5.46
CA ALA A 36 -25.59 33.84 -5.33
C ALA A 36 -25.98 35.03 -4.47
N PHE A 37 -25.35 35.22 -3.31
CA PHE A 37 -25.61 36.36 -2.43
C PHE A 37 -25.24 37.70 -3.07
N TYR A 38 -24.07 37.77 -3.74
CA TYR A 38 -23.63 38.97 -4.45
C TYR A 38 -24.62 39.37 -5.55
N SER A 39 -25.03 38.44 -6.42
CA SER A 39 -25.98 38.64 -7.50
C SER A 39 -27.38 39.08 -6.96
N TYR A 40 -27.81 38.47 -5.86
CA TYR A 40 -29.03 38.88 -5.17
C TYR A 40 -28.97 40.37 -4.72
N ARG A 41 -27.85 40.77 -4.13
CA ARG A 41 -27.64 42.19 -3.69
C ARG A 41 -27.60 43.16 -4.85
N GLN A 42 -27.21 42.76 -6.05
CA GLN A 42 -27.21 43.56 -7.27
C GLN A 42 -28.59 43.59 -7.95
N GLY A 43 -29.57 42.84 -7.46
CA GLY A 43 -30.89 42.73 -8.05
C GLY A 43 -30.99 41.75 -9.23
N GLU A 44 -29.93 41.01 -9.52
CA GLU A 44 -29.85 40.03 -10.61
C GLU A 44 -30.42 38.67 -10.17
N MET A 45 -31.74 38.58 -10.04
CA MET A 45 -32.43 37.40 -9.51
C MET A 45 -32.19 36.13 -10.31
N ALA A 46 -32.11 36.20 -11.64
CA ALA A 46 -31.86 35.05 -12.51
C ALA A 46 -30.47 34.45 -12.25
N LEU A 47 -29.46 35.29 -12.06
CA LEU A 47 -28.08 34.90 -11.78
C LEU A 47 -27.95 34.33 -10.37
N ALA A 48 -28.62 34.95 -9.39
CA ALA A 48 -28.65 34.46 -8.02
C ALA A 48 -29.27 33.05 -7.93
N THR A 49 -30.39 32.81 -8.62
CA THR A 49 -31.04 31.48 -8.65
C THR A 49 -30.17 30.41 -9.38
N PHE A 50 -29.44 30.81 -10.42
CA PHE A 50 -28.51 29.94 -11.11
C PHE A 50 -27.37 29.43 -10.18
N TYR A 51 -26.69 30.35 -9.47
CA TYR A 51 -25.64 29.97 -8.51
C TYR A 51 -26.18 29.18 -7.33
N LEU A 52 -27.40 29.46 -6.88
CA LEU A 52 -28.05 28.69 -5.83
C LEU A 52 -28.34 27.24 -6.28
N ALA A 53 -28.77 27.07 -7.54
CA ALA A 53 -28.98 25.75 -8.12
C ALA A 53 -27.64 24.95 -8.20
N ILE A 54 -26.53 25.58 -8.61
CA ILE A 54 -25.20 24.98 -8.58
C ILE A 54 -24.82 24.55 -7.16
N ALA A 55 -24.99 25.42 -6.16
CA ALA A 55 -24.72 25.08 -4.76
C ALA A 55 -25.56 23.88 -4.30
N GLY A 56 -26.85 23.82 -4.66
CA GLY A 56 -27.67 22.65 -4.37
C GLY A 56 -27.14 21.33 -4.95
N VAL A 57 -26.66 21.34 -6.20
CA VAL A 57 -26.04 20.16 -6.82
C VAL A 57 -24.73 19.78 -6.12
N LEU A 58 -23.90 20.74 -5.74
CA LEU A 58 -22.66 20.50 -5.01
C LEU A 58 -22.90 19.92 -3.61
N LEU A 59 -23.95 20.42 -2.91
CA LEU A 59 -24.38 19.88 -1.62
C LEU A 59 -24.82 18.41 -1.75
N VAL A 60 -25.58 18.07 -2.79
CA VAL A 60 -25.96 16.68 -3.10
C VAL A 60 -24.72 15.84 -3.39
N ALA A 61 -23.75 16.38 -4.14
CA ALA A 61 -22.50 15.68 -4.42
C ALA A 61 -21.68 15.41 -3.14
N LEU A 62 -21.64 16.36 -2.20
CA LEU A 62 -21.04 16.17 -0.86
C LEU A 62 -21.79 15.10 -0.06
N GLY A 63 -23.09 15.09 -0.07
CA GLY A 63 -23.89 14.04 0.57
C GLY A 63 -23.61 12.65 -0.01
N ILE A 64 -23.52 12.54 -1.33
CA ILE A 64 -23.15 11.29 -2.03
C ILE A 64 -21.74 10.85 -1.66
N PHE A 65 -20.81 11.78 -1.56
CA PHE A 65 -19.44 11.50 -1.17
C PHE A 65 -19.33 10.95 0.26
N TYR A 66 -19.95 11.64 1.25
CA TYR A 66 -19.78 11.29 2.66
C TYR A 66 -20.73 10.19 3.16
N ILE A 67 -21.97 10.12 2.64
CA ILE A 67 -23.00 9.21 3.16
C ILE A 67 -22.97 7.88 2.40
N PHE A 68 -22.81 7.92 1.07
CA PHE A 68 -22.89 6.74 0.21
C PHE A 68 -21.55 6.20 -0.26
N ASP A 69 -20.43 6.88 0.07
CA ASP A 69 -19.06 6.48 -0.30
C ASP A 69 -18.88 6.27 -1.84
N ARG A 70 -19.68 7.02 -2.62
CA ARG A 70 -19.67 6.90 -4.10
C ARG A 70 -18.85 8.02 -4.74
N HIS A 71 -17.53 7.91 -4.64
CA HIS A 71 -16.58 8.91 -5.17
C HIS A 71 -16.74 9.18 -6.67
N SER A 72 -17.07 8.17 -7.48
CA SER A 72 -17.21 8.32 -8.94
C SER A 72 -18.39 9.20 -9.31
N LEU A 73 -19.53 9.06 -8.62
CA LEU A 73 -20.72 9.87 -8.87
C LEU A 73 -20.52 11.31 -8.41
N ALA A 74 -19.89 11.51 -7.25
CA ALA A 74 -19.54 12.85 -6.75
C ALA A 74 -18.60 13.59 -7.73
N ARG A 75 -17.59 12.88 -8.29
CA ARG A 75 -16.72 13.44 -9.34
C ARG A 75 -17.48 13.83 -10.60
N LEU A 76 -18.43 13.00 -11.04
CA LEU A 76 -19.25 13.30 -12.23
C LEU A 76 -20.08 14.57 -12.03
N LEU A 77 -20.71 14.73 -10.86
CA LEU A 77 -21.48 15.93 -10.52
C LEU A 77 -20.58 17.17 -10.44
N LEU A 78 -19.41 17.06 -9.84
CA LEU A 78 -18.42 18.13 -9.81
C LEU A 78 -18.01 18.56 -11.22
N ALA A 79 -17.69 17.61 -12.11
CA ALA A 79 -17.32 17.90 -13.49
C ALA A 79 -18.47 18.58 -14.25
N GLY A 80 -19.69 18.10 -14.06
CA GLY A 80 -20.89 18.71 -14.67
C GLY A 80 -21.09 20.15 -14.26
N THR A 81 -21.00 20.45 -12.96
CA THR A 81 -21.14 21.83 -12.46
C THR A 81 -20.01 22.75 -12.93
N LEU A 82 -18.78 22.23 -12.99
CA LEU A 82 -17.63 22.97 -13.53
C LEU A 82 -17.78 23.31 -15.01
N LEU A 83 -18.20 22.34 -15.82
CA LEU A 83 -18.44 22.56 -17.26
C LEU A 83 -19.58 23.53 -17.50
N ILE A 84 -20.69 23.39 -16.78
CA ILE A 84 -21.82 24.32 -16.88
C ILE A 84 -21.38 25.74 -16.48
N GLY A 85 -20.65 25.88 -15.37
CA GLY A 85 -20.10 27.16 -14.93
C GLY A 85 -19.12 27.77 -15.93
N PHE A 86 -18.22 26.94 -16.50
CA PHE A 86 -17.27 27.36 -17.51
C PHE A 86 -17.96 27.93 -18.77
N PHE A 87 -18.91 27.19 -19.32
CA PHE A 87 -19.64 27.65 -20.52
C PHE A 87 -20.53 28.85 -20.21
N TYR A 88 -21.17 28.89 -19.06
CA TYR A 88 -21.96 30.03 -18.62
C TYR A 88 -21.12 31.30 -18.54
N LEU A 89 -19.96 31.24 -17.90
CA LEU A 89 -19.03 32.37 -17.78
C LEU A 89 -18.44 32.79 -19.14
N LEU A 90 -18.18 31.82 -20.00
CA LEU A 90 -17.62 32.09 -21.33
C LEU A 90 -18.64 32.74 -22.29
N LEU A 91 -19.90 32.32 -22.23
CA LEU A 91 -20.97 32.82 -23.11
C LEU A 91 -21.62 34.11 -22.57
N GLY A 92 -21.68 34.27 -21.25
CA GLY A 92 -22.38 35.39 -20.59
C GLY A 92 -21.46 36.53 -20.13
N ALA A 93 -20.17 36.46 -20.43
CA ALA A 93 -19.18 37.41 -19.92
C ALA A 93 -19.37 38.81 -20.53
N SER A 94 -19.94 39.70 -19.76
CA SER A 94 -19.91 41.16 -20.05
C SER A 94 -18.59 41.79 -19.60
N ASP A 95 -17.82 41.12 -18.77
CA ASP A 95 -16.59 41.61 -18.12
C ASP A 95 -15.38 40.67 -18.32
N ALA A 96 -14.20 41.27 -18.45
CA ALA A 96 -12.92 40.52 -18.49
C ALA A 96 -12.67 39.68 -17.22
N SER A 97 -13.31 40.02 -16.09
CA SER A 97 -13.22 39.24 -14.83
C SER A 97 -13.82 37.83 -14.94
N SER A 98 -14.85 37.65 -15.75
CA SER A 98 -15.50 36.35 -15.97
C SER A 98 -14.54 35.32 -16.58
N LEU A 99 -13.66 35.75 -17.46
CA LEU A 99 -12.61 34.90 -18.06
C LEU A 99 -11.60 34.37 -17.04
N MET A 100 -11.29 35.15 -15.99
CA MET A 100 -10.39 34.70 -14.93
C MET A 100 -10.99 33.53 -14.15
N TRP A 101 -12.30 33.52 -13.91
CA TRP A 101 -12.98 32.42 -13.23
C TRP A 101 -13.00 31.13 -14.07
N CYS A 102 -13.02 31.23 -15.39
CA CYS A 102 -12.91 30.05 -16.26
C CYS A 102 -11.58 29.29 -16.05
N LEU A 103 -10.51 29.96 -15.63
CA LEU A 103 -9.21 29.31 -15.37
C LEU A 103 -9.25 28.40 -14.14
N THR A 104 -10.18 28.60 -13.22
CA THR A 104 -10.31 27.77 -11.99
C THR A 104 -10.67 26.32 -12.28
N ILE A 105 -11.24 26.02 -13.45
CA ILE A 105 -11.56 24.65 -13.87
C ILE A 105 -10.28 23.76 -13.94
N VAL A 106 -9.16 24.34 -14.36
CA VAL A 106 -7.94 23.57 -14.63
C VAL A 106 -7.41 22.83 -13.39
N PRO A 107 -7.07 23.51 -12.27
CA PRO A 107 -6.53 22.82 -11.10
C PRO A 107 -7.56 21.89 -10.45
N VAL A 108 -8.85 22.23 -10.50
CA VAL A 108 -9.91 21.42 -9.90
C VAL A 108 -10.11 20.10 -10.69
N VAL A 109 -10.13 20.17 -12.02
CA VAL A 109 -10.26 18.99 -12.87
C VAL A 109 -9.04 18.08 -12.69
N VAL A 110 -7.81 18.63 -12.74
CA VAL A 110 -6.59 17.82 -12.60
C VAL A 110 -6.53 17.16 -11.22
N GLY A 111 -6.80 17.88 -10.16
CA GLY A 111 -6.76 17.34 -8.80
C GLY A 111 -7.84 16.32 -8.49
N SER A 112 -9.02 16.41 -9.14
CA SER A 112 -10.16 15.51 -8.89
C SER A 112 -10.12 14.24 -9.75
N PHE A 113 -9.59 14.29 -10.98
CA PHE A 113 -9.60 13.17 -11.93
C PHE A 113 -8.22 12.56 -12.19
N GLY A 114 -7.14 13.26 -11.80
CA GLY A 114 -5.77 12.92 -12.13
C GLY A 114 -5.40 13.26 -13.58
N TYR A 115 -4.10 13.33 -13.87
CA TYR A 115 -3.58 13.92 -15.12
C TYR A 115 -4.07 13.26 -16.40
N ARG A 116 -4.27 11.93 -16.42
CA ARG A 116 -4.69 11.20 -17.64
C ARG A 116 -6.12 11.49 -18.06
N GLN A 117 -7.05 11.51 -17.11
CA GLN A 117 -8.47 11.74 -17.40
C GLN A 117 -8.76 13.23 -17.61
N SER A 118 -8.12 14.10 -16.83
CA SER A 118 -8.27 15.54 -16.95
C SER A 118 -7.76 16.08 -18.27
N LEU A 119 -6.75 15.45 -18.90
CA LEU A 119 -6.22 15.89 -20.18
C LEU A 119 -7.31 15.95 -21.28
N PHE A 120 -8.20 14.97 -21.34
CA PHE A 120 -9.32 14.98 -22.29
C PHE A 120 -10.30 16.13 -22.03
N ILE A 121 -10.62 16.39 -20.74
CA ILE A 121 -11.51 17.49 -20.36
C ILE A 121 -10.86 18.84 -20.68
N LEU A 122 -9.57 19.00 -20.38
CA LEU A 122 -8.84 20.24 -20.63
C LEU A 122 -8.67 20.53 -22.11
N ILE A 123 -8.36 19.54 -22.94
CA ILE A 123 -8.29 19.70 -24.40
C ILE A 123 -9.66 20.07 -24.96
N GLY A 124 -10.72 19.39 -24.52
CA GLY A 124 -12.08 19.66 -24.95
C GLY A 124 -12.55 21.07 -24.59
N THR A 125 -12.33 21.51 -23.35
CA THR A 125 -12.69 22.87 -22.91
C THR A 125 -11.82 23.96 -23.55
N PHE A 126 -10.53 23.68 -23.81
CA PHE A 126 -9.66 24.58 -24.55
C PHE A 126 -10.12 24.78 -26.01
N ALA A 127 -10.42 23.66 -26.70
CA ALA A 127 -10.91 23.70 -28.07
C ALA A 127 -12.27 24.45 -28.18
N ALA A 128 -13.17 24.16 -27.23
CA ALA A 128 -14.46 24.85 -27.18
C ALA A 128 -14.31 26.36 -26.89
N ALA A 129 -13.42 26.73 -25.95
CA ALA A 129 -13.14 28.13 -25.66
C ALA A 129 -12.57 28.85 -26.90
N THR A 130 -11.60 28.22 -27.58
CA THR A 130 -11.02 28.75 -28.81
C THR A 130 -12.11 28.97 -29.87
N TRP A 131 -12.94 27.96 -30.11
CA TRP A 131 -14.03 28.06 -31.10
C TRP A 131 -15.05 29.17 -30.75
N ILE A 132 -15.46 29.28 -29.48
CA ILE A 132 -16.41 30.31 -29.03
C ILE A 132 -15.82 31.71 -29.14
N MET A 133 -14.55 31.89 -28.76
CA MET A 133 -13.92 33.22 -28.72
C MET A 133 -13.47 33.73 -30.10
N THR A 134 -13.22 32.83 -31.09
CA THR A 134 -12.72 33.20 -32.42
C THR A 134 -13.74 33.01 -33.54
N GLY A 135 -14.88 32.36 -33.24
CA GLY A 135 -15.90 32.04 -34.26
C GLY A 135 -16.71 33.26 -34.68
N GLU A 136 -16.70 33.56 -36.02
CA GLU A 136 -17.40 34.71 -36.62
C GLU A 136 -18.92 34.54 -36.75
N SER A 137 -19.45 33.30 -36.64
CA SER A 137 -20.87 33.00 -36.87
C SER A 137 -21.43 32.02 -35.86
N MET A 138 -21.68 32.49 -34.66
CA MET A 138 -22.34 31.69 -33.62
C MET A 138 -23.87 31.89 -33.71
N PRO A 139 -24.67 30.79 -33.49
CA PRO A 139 -26.13 30.91 -33.42
C PRO A 139 -26.61 31.59 -32.13
N PHE A 140 -25.70 31.98 -31.23
CA PHE A 140 -25.96 32.64 -29.94
C PHE A 140 -25.29 34.02 -29.92
N ALA A 141 -25.84 34.94 -29.14
CA ALA A 141 -25.17 36.22 -28.83
C ALA A 141 -23.92 35.92 -27.97
N VAL A 142 -22.72 35.98 -28.59
CA VAL A 142 -21.45 35.82 -27.89
C VAL A 142 -20.86 37.23 -27.67
N PRO A 143 -20.25 37.51 -26.50
CA PRO A 143 -19.54 38.75 -26.28
C PRO A 143 -18.42 38.91 -27.30
N ASN A 144 -18.25 40.11 -27.85
CA ASN A 144 -17.12 40.43 -28.73
C ASN A 144 -15.86 40.56 -27.89
N TYR A 145 -15.07 39.50 -27.84
CA TYR A 145 -13.76 39.52 -27.21
C TYR A 145 -12.73 40.24 -28.08
N SER A 146 -11.94 41.12 -27.46
CA SER A 146 -10.81 41.69 -28.20
C SER A 146 -9.75 40.62 -28.47
N ASP A 147 -9.05 40.68 -29.60
CA ASP A 147 -7.96 39.74 -29.96
C ASP A 147 -6.94 39.58 -28.83
N ILE A 148 -6.64 40.68 -28.14
CA ILE A 148 -5.73 40.67 -26.99
C ILE A 148 -6.29 39.84 -25.81
N ALA A 149 -7.58 39.94 -25.52
CA ALA A 149 -8.22 39.16 -24.48
C ALA A 149 -8.21 37.66 -24.79
N VAL A 150 -8.51 37.31 -26.06
CA VAL A 150 -8.46 35.93 -26.56
C VAL A 150 -7.06 35.34 -26.38
N VAL A 151 -6.03 36.02 -26.88
CA VAL A 151 -4.65 35.53 -26.80
C VAL A 151 -4.21 35.40 -25.34
N ARG A 152 -4.51 36.37 -24.47
CA ARG A 152 -4.16 36.32 -23.04
C ARG A 152 -4.84 35.18 -22.31
N PHE A 153 -6.13 34.96 -22.56
CA PHE A 153 -6.88 33.87 -21.95
C PHE A 153 -6.37 32.51 -22.37
N LEU A 154 -6.24 32.26 -23.69
CA LEU A 154 -5.81 30.96 -24.21
C LEU A 154 -4.36 30.64 -23.78
N SER A 155 -3.47 31.62 -23.78
CA SER A 155 -2.10 31.43 -23.29
C SER A 155 -2.06 31.12 -21.81
N ALA A 156 -2.81 31.86 -20.96
CA ALA A 156 -2.91 31.60 -19.52
C ALA A 156 -3.50 30.22 -19.24
N TYR A 157 -4.55 29.82 -19.96
CA TYR A 157 -5.16 28.50 -19.85
C TYR A 157 -4.16 27.40 -20.20
N ALA A 158 -3.46 27.51 -21.33
CA ALA A 158 -2.48 26.51 -21.77
C ALA A 158 -1.31 26.37 -20.79
N ILE A 159 -0.78 27.48 -20.28
CA ILE A 159 0.31 27.47 -19.28
C ILE A 159 -0.17 26.82 -17.97
N LEU A 160 -1.36 27.20 -17.49
CA LEU A 160 -1.90 26.66 -16.25
C LEU A 160 -2.21 25.17 -16.39
N ALA A 161 -2.76 24.75 -17.53
CA ALA A 161 -3.02 23.33 -17.82
C ALA A 161 -1.73 22.51 -17.87
N ALA A 162 -0.71 23.01 -18.59
CA ALA A 162 0.59 22.35 -18.64
C ALA A 162 1.25 22.23 -17.26
N PHE A 163 1.21 23.30 -16.48
CA PHE A 163 1.74 23.30 -15.10
C PHE A 163 0.98 22.32 -14.20
N ALA A 164 -0.36 22.34 -14.21
CA ALA A 164 -1.16 21.46 -13.38
C ALA A 164 -0.95 19.98 -13.73
N VAL A 165 -0.91 19.63 -15.03
CA VAL A 165 -0.63 18.27 -15.50
C VAL A 165 0.79 17.83 -15.12
N ALA A 166 1.79 18.68 -15.29
CA ALA A 166 3.17 18.39 -14.91
C ALA A 166 3.29 18.15 -13.40
N MET A 167 2.64 18.97 -12.59
CA MET A 167 2.65 18.86 -11.13
C MET A 167 1.98 17.56 -10.64
N ASP A 168 0.83 17.19 -11.20
CA ASP A 168 0.13 15.96 -10.83
C ASP A 168 0.87 14.70 -11.32
N SER A 169 1.47 14.74 -12.52
CA SER A 169 2.30 13.65 -13.01
C SER A 169 3.55 13.44 -12.13
N SER A 170 4.20 14.53 -11.70
CA SER A 170 5.34 14.48 -10.78
C SER A 170 4.94 13.89 -9.42
N ARG A 171 3.80 14.31 -8.89
CA ARG A 171 3.23 13.77 -7.65
C ARG A 171 2.95 12.26 -7.75
N PHE A 172 2.37 11.82 -8.86
CA PHE A 172 2.11 10.40 -9.11
C PHE A 172 3.41 9.58 -9.11
N HIS A 173 4.46 10.03 -9.80
CA HIS A 173 5.77 9.36 -9.83
C HIS A 173 6.45 9.34 -8.46
N SER A 174 6.32 10.41 -7.68
CA SER A 174 6.90 10.46 -6.33
C SER A 174 6.21 9.50 -5.37
N LEU A 175 4.89 9.39 -5.43
CA LEU A 175 4.12 8.45 -4.61
C LEU A 175 4.43 6.99 -4.97
N SER A 176 4.57 6.67 -6.27
CA SER A 176 4.94 5.31 -6.68
C SER A 176 6.34 4.93 -6.21
N LYS A 177 7.32 5.84 -6.32
CA LYS A 177 8.68 5.62 -5.77
C LYS A 177 8.67 5.43 -4.26
N PHE A 178 7.88 6.22 -3.54
CA PHE A 178 7.74 6.07 -2.09
C PHE A 178 7.15 4.71 -1.71
N HIS A 179 6.16 4.24 -2.45
CA HIS A 179 5.56 2.92 -2.23
C HIS A 179 6.55 1.78 -2.50
N ASP A 180 7.33 1.88 -3.59
CA ASP A 180 8.39 0.91 -3.91
C ASP A 180 9.49 0.88 -2.84
N LEU A 181 9.90 2.05 -2.34
CA LEU A 181 10.87 2.14 -1.24
C LEU A 181 10.30 1.55 0.06
N SER A 182 9.06 1.84 0.40
CA SER A 182 8.39 1.28 1.58
C SER A 182 8.29 -0.24 1.50
N SER A 183 7.93 -0.79 0.34
CA SER A 183 7.83 -2.24 0.15
C SER A 183 9.21 -2.93 0.23
N ARG A 184 10.28 -2.28 -0.25
CA ARG A 184 11.67 -2.78 -0.10
C ARG A 184 12.12 -2.75 1.36
N VAL A 185 11.80 -1.69 2.08
CA VAL A 185 12.08 -1.60 3.53
C VAL A 185 11.34 -2.71 4.28
N ASP A 186 10.08 -2.97 3.96
CA ASP A 186 9.30 -4.06 4.54
C ASP A 186 9.89 -5.44 4.19
N GLN A 187 10.35 -5.65 2.96
CA GLN A 187 11.01 -6.91 2.59
C GLN A 187 12.32 -7.12 3.37
N ILE A 188 13.18 -6.09 3.45
CA ILE A 188 14.43 -6.14 4.23
C ILE A 188 14.13 -6.33 5.73
N ALA A 189 13.04 -5.73 6.24
CA ALA A 189 12.64 -5.87 7.62
C ALA A 189 12.08 -7.26 7.99
N HIS A 190 11.65 -8.06 7.00
CA HIS A 190 10.95 -9.33 7.24
C HIS A 190 11.57 -10.57 6.62
N GLN A 191 12.65 -10.43 5.80
CA GLN A 191 13.36 -11.54 5.19
C GLN A 191 14.85 -11.48 5.52
N ASP A 192 15.48 -12.66 5.62
CA ASP A 192 16.92 -12.81 5.68
C ASP A 192 17.50 -12.74 4.27
N GLN A 193 18.52 -11.89 4.06
CA GLN A 193 19.06 -11.61 2.73
C GLN A 193 19.82 -12.79 2.13
N LEU A 194 20.42 -13.64 2.95
CA LEU A 194 21.20 -14.78 2.49
C LEU A 194 20.28 -15.95 2.11
N THR A 195 19.46 -16.40 3.05
CA THR A 195 18.62 -17.60 2.87
C THR A 195 17.28 -17.33 2.21
N GLN A 196 16.88 -16.07 2.07
CA GLN A 196 15.57 -15.62 1.59
C GLN A 196 14.37 -16.13 2.43
N LEU A 197 14.64 -16.76 3.55
CA LEU A 197 13.63 -17.15 4.52
C LEU A 197 13.11 -15.93 5.30
N PRO A 198 11.96 -16.03 5.93
CA PRO A 198 11.56 -15.11 6.99
C PRO A 198 12.71 -14.91 7.99
N ASN A 199 12.91 -13.68 8.43
CA ASN A 199 13.84 -13.37 9.51
C ASN A 199 13.17 -13.45 10.89
N ARG A 200 13.93 -13.21 11.93
CA ARG A 200 13.47 -13.21 13.33
C ARG A 200 12.23 -12.32 13.54
N ASN A 201 12.25 -11.06 13.03
CA ASN A 201 11.13 -10.13 13.21
C ASN A 201 9.82 -10.66 12.59
N ASN A 202 9.90 -11.29 11.42
CA ASN A 202 8.75 -11.92 10.79
C ASN A 202 8.21 -13.09 11.64
N MET A 203 9.12 -13.92 12.15
CA MET A 203 8.74 -15.09 12.96
C MET A 203 8.12 -14.68 14.29
N GLU A 204 8.66 -13.67 14.97
CA GLU A 204 8.07 -13.12 16.21
C GLU A 204 6.62 -12.63 15.97
N GLY A 205 6.37 -11.94 14.85
CA GLY A 205 5.02 -11.53 14.46
C GLY A 205 4.07 -12.70 14.16
N ARG A 206 4.58 -13.82 13.61
CA ARG A 206 3.82 -15.05 13.38
C ARG A 206 3.50 -15.78 14.68
N LEU A 207 4.47 -15.87 15.59
CA LEU A 207 4.30 -16.46 16.93
C LEU A 207 3.22 -15.74 17.72
N GLU A 208 3.23 -14.40 17.74
CA GLU A 208 2.22 -13.62 18.42
C GLU A 208 0.82 -13.88 17.86
N LYS A 209 0.65 -13.85 16.54
CA LYS A 209 -0.62 -14.18 15.89
C LYS A 209 -1.10 -15.59 16.21
N LYS A 210 -0.18 -16.55 16.22
CA LYS A 210 -0.49 -17.95 16.52
C LYS A 210 -0.90 -18.14 17.99
N TYR A 211 -0.22 -17.45 18.89
CA TYR A 211 -0.55 -17.44 20.31
C TYR A 211 -1.94 -16.84 20.58
N GLN A 212 -2.28 -15.73 19.94
CA GLN A 212 -3.62 -15.16 20.01
C GLN A 212 -4.69 -16.14 19.50
N GLN A 213 -4.41 -16.83 18.41
CA GLN A 213 -5.30 -17.90 17.90
C GLN A 213 -5.44 -19.06 18.89
N TYR A 214 -4.33 -19.52 19.49
CA TYR A 214 -4.33 -20.56 20.53
C TYR A 214 -5.23 -20.18 21.70
N ARG A 215 -5.13 -18.94 22.18
CA ARG A 215 -6.00 -18.45 23.26
C ARG A 215 -7.48 -18.46 22.95
N LEU A 216 -7.88 -18.39 21.69
CA LEU A 216 -9.29 -18.38 21.25
C LEU A 216 -9.85 -19.78 21.03
N ILE A 217 -9.09 -20.67 20.40
CA ILE A 217 -9.57 -21.99 19.96
C ILE A 217 -8.88 -23.17 20.65
N ASN A 218 -7.92 -22.91 21.53
CA ASN A 218 -7.15 -23.89 22.30
C ASN A 218 -6.48 -24.99 21.41
N GLN A 219 -6.11 -24.64 20.16
CA GLN A 219 -5.39 -25.53 19.26
C GLN A 219 -3.88 -25.40 19.49
N PRO A 220 -3.20 -26.46 19.98
CA PRO A 220 -1.79 -26.37 20.35
C PRO A 220 -0.92 -26.16 19.11
N PHE A 221 0.20 -25.46 19.30
CA PHE A 221 1.27 -25.30 18.33
C PHE A 221 2.62 -25.50 19.02
N SER A 222 3.64 -25.82 18.24
CA SER A 222 4.98 -26.08 18.77
C SER A 222 6.02 -25.28 17.98
N ILE A 223 7.18 -25.06 18.61
CA ILE A 223 8.34 -24.50 17.95
C ILE A 223 9.53 -25.43 18.04
N LEU A 224 10.37 -25.37 17.01
CA LEU A 224 11.69 -26.00 16.99
C LEU A 224 12.73 -24.89 16.90
N LEU A 225 13.68 -24.87 17.83
CA LEU A 225 14.86 -24.03 17.73
C LEU A 225 16.03 -24.91 17.30
N ILE A 226 16.64 -24.59 16.16
CA ILE A 226 17.58 -25.43 15.44
C ILE A 226 18.90 -24.69 15.28
N ASP A 227 20.02 -25.35 15.52
CA ASP A 227 21.35 -24.79 15.33
C ASP A 227 22.24 -25.78 14.55
N LEU A 228 23.01 -25.23 13.61
CA LEU A 228 24.02 -26.02 12.87
C LEU A 228 25.21 -26.32 13.74
N ASP A 229 25.47 -27.60 13.96
CA ASP A 229 26.59 -28.06 14.76
C ASP A 229 27.94 -27.72 14.14
N ASN A 230 28.84 -27.20 14.97
CA ASN A 230 30.23 -26.87 14.58
C ASN A 230 30.33 -25.89 13.39
N PHE A 231 29.34 -25.04 13.15
CA PHE A 231 29.29 -24.10 12.02
C PHE A 231 30.51 -23.16 11.97
N ARG A 232 31.01 -22.72 13.13
CA ARG A 232 32.23 -21.92 13.20
C ARG A 232 33.45 -22.68 12.70
N PHE A 233 33.59 -23.96 13.04
CA PHE A 233 34.68 -24.81 12.52
C PHE A 233 34.62 -24.96 10.99
N ILE A 234 33.43 -25.04 10.44
CA ILE A 234 33.23 -25.11 8.98
C ILE A 234 33.71 -23.80 8.35
N ASN A 235 33.32 -22.66 8.85
CA ASN A 235 33.77 -21.36 8.35
C ASN A 235 35.28 -21.16 8.46
N ASP A 236 35.87 -21.55 9.59
CA ASP A 236 37.32 -21.42 9.83
C ASP A 236 38.12 -22.32 8.90
N ARG A 237 37.58 -23.48 8.48
CA ARG A 237 38.28 -24.47 7.64
C ARG A 237 38.02 -24.27 6.15
N TYR A 238 36.81 -23.96 5.74
CA TYR A 238 36.39 -23.95 4.32
C TYR A 238 36.05 -22.56 3.79
N GLY A 239 36.04 -21.55 4.65
CA GLY A 239 35.71 -20.19 4.31
C GLY A 239 34.23 -19.88 4.50
N HIS A 240 33.91 -18.56 4.61
CA HIS A 240 32.57 -18.08 4.83
C HIS A 240 31.63 -18.38 3.65
N ASP A 241 32.12 -18.36 2.41
CA ASP A 241 31.31 -18.66 1.23
C ASP A 241 30.67 -20.04 1.29
N VAL A 242 31.47 -21.05 1.75
CA VAL A 242 30.96 -22.42 1.96
C VAL A 242 29.95 -22.47 3.11
N GLY A 243 30.20 -21.71 4.17
CA GLY A 243 29.24 -21.58 5.26
C GLY A 243 27.90 -20.98 4.81
N ASP A 244 27.93 -19.98 3.96
CA ASP A 244 26.75 -19.32 3.39
C ASP A 244 25.97 -20.29 2.48
N ASP A 245 26.65 -21.08 1.65
CA ASP A 245 26.03 -22.12 0.82
C ASP A 245 25.33 -23.18 1.69
N ILE A 246 25.96 -23.58 2.81
CA ILE A 246 25.35 -24.51 3.76
C ILE A 246 24.09 -23.92 4.42
N LEU A 247 24.16 -22.68 4.83
CA LEU A 247 22.96 -22.00 5.42
C LEU A 247 21.81 -21.96 4.43
N CYS A 248 22.07 -21.67 3.16
CA CYS A 248 21.06 -21.68 2.10
C CYS A 248 20.47 -23.08 1.89
N ALA A 249 21.34 -24.11 1.81
CA ALA A 249 20.94 -25.51 1.62
C ALA A 249 20.09 -26.02 2.81
N ILE A 250 20.51 -25.72 4.05
CA ILE A 250 19.74 -26.06 5.25
C ILE A 250 18.37 -25.35 5.26
N GLY A 251 18.34 -24.07 4.90
CA GLY A 251 17.07 -23.34 4.79
C GLY A 251 16.08 -24.02 3.83
N GLN A 252 16.56 -24.56 2.71
CA GLN A 252 15.73 -25.32 1.76
C GLN A 252 15.26 -26.64 2.36
N VAL A 253 16.18 -27.43 2.92
CA VAL A 253 15.85 -28.71 3.56
C VAL A 253 14.84 -28.57 4.70
N LEU A 254 14.95 -27.52 5.50
CA LEU A 254 13.99 -27.25 6.56
C LEU A 254 12.62 -26.81 6.03
N SER A 255 12.56 -26.20 4.84
CA SER A 255 11.32 -25.71 4.24
C SER A 255 10.52 -26.80 3.53
N GLU A 256 11.19 -27.74 2.82
CA GLU A 256 10.53 -28.72 1.96
C GLU A 256 9.49 -29.61 2.65
N PRO A 257 9.73 -30.18 3.85
CA PRO A 257 8.75 -31.08 4.47
C PRO A 257 7.65 -30.38 5.25
N LEU A 258 7.64 -29.03 5.30
CA LEU A 258 6.67 -28.24 6.04
C LEU A 258 5.37 -28.06 5.25
N ARG A 259 4.25 -27.98 6.00
CA ARG A 259 2.92 -27.71 5.41
C ARG A 259 2.75 -26.21 5.18
N GLY A 260 1.77 -25.82 4.36
CA GLY A 260 1.53 -24.42 4.03
C GLY A 260 1.21 -23.50 5.23
N GLU A 261 0.77 -24.07 6.37
CA GLU A 261 0.53 -23.33 7.62
C GLU A 261 1.75 -23.24 8.54
N ASP A 262 2.75 -24.10 8.33
CA ASP A 262 4.02 -24.08 9.09
C ASP A 262 4.95 -23.00 8.53
N SER A 263 5.93 -22.61 9.30
CA SER A 263 6.89 -21.59 8.89
C SER A 263 8.29 -21.92 9.37
N VAL A 264 9.29 -21.63 8.53
CA VAL A 264 10.69 -21.62 8.93
C VAL A 264 11.23 -20.19 8.80
N ALA A 265 12.14 -19.83 9.69
CA ALA A 265 12.85 -18.55 9.65
C ALA A 265 14.30 -18.75 10.03
N ARG A 266 15.17 -17.87 9.53
CA ARG A 266 16.51 -17.72 10.09
C ARG A 266 16.41 -16.85 11.33
N TRP A 267 16.71 -17.46 12.50
CA TRP A 267 16.47 -16.82 13.79
C TRP A 267 17.65 -15.95 14.22
N ASP A 268 18.87 -16.48 14.10
CA ASP A 268 20.12 -15.76 14.34
C ASP A 268 21.28 -16.52 13.66
N GLY A 269 22.28 -15.84 13.12
CA GLY A 269 23.51 -16.39 12.59
C GLY A 269 23.35 -17.76 11.90
N ASN A 270 23.61 -18.83 12.66
CA ASN A 270 23.44 -20.23 12.24
C ASN A 270 22.24 -20.93 12.89
N GLU A 271 21.35 -20.15 13.50
CA GLU A 271 20.13 -20.67 14.15
C GLU A 271 18.91 -20.48 13.24
N PHE A 272 18.05 -21.49 13.20
CA PHE A 272 16.76 -21.47 12.52
C PHE A 272 15.64 -21.74 13.51
N MET A 273 14.47 -21.19 13.24
CA MET A 273 13.26 -21.49 13.98
C MET A 273 12.19 -22.04 13.04
N VAL A 274 11.53 -23.13 13.47
CA VAL A 274 10.35 -23.67 12.81
C VAL A 274 9.14 -23.51 13.71
N LEU A 275 8.07 -22.91 13.19
CA LEU A 275 6.74 -22.84 13.81
C LEU A 275 5.84 -23.91 13.18
N LEU A 276 5.40 -24.86 13.99
CA LEU A 276 4.49 -25.93 13.62
C LEU A 276 3.07 -25.56 14.09
N SER A 277 2.23 -25.14 13.16
CA SER A 277 0.96 -24.44 13.46
C SER A 277 -0.11 -25.30 14.13
N THR A 278 -0.03 -26.63 14.02
CA THR A 278 -1.06 -27.56 14.54
C THR A 278 -0.44 -28.83 15.17
N ALA A 279 0.81 -28.73 15.64
CA ALA A 279 1.51 -29.85 16.23
C ALA A 279 1.54 -29.75 17.77
N ASN A 280 1.25 -30.87 18.44
CA ASN A 280 1.58 -31.07 19.84
C ASN A 280 3.06 -31.46 20.00
N CYS A 281 3.53 -31.61 21.22
CA CYS A 281 4.93 -31.91 21.52
C CYS A 281 5.43 -33.20 20.82
N GLU A 282 4.63 -34.29 20.82
CA GLU A 282 5.00 -35.58 20.22
C GLU A 282 5.13 -35.46 18.68
N ALA A 283 4.15 -34.83 18.04
CA ALA A 283 4.21 -34.58 16.60
C ALA A 283 5.41 -33.67 16.22
N ALA A 284 5.70 -32.67 17.06
CA ALA A 284 6.84 -31.77 16.85
C ALA A 284 8.18 -32.49 16.93
N VAL A 285 8.36 -33.42 17.88
CA VAL A 285 9.58 -34.26 17.99
C VAL A 285 9.74 -35.11 16.72
N ASN A 286 8.67 -35.76 16.24
CA ASN A 286 8.75 -36.57 15.03
C ASN A 286 9.13 -35.73 13.78
N ILE A 287 8.62 -34.50 13.67
CA ILE A 287 9.00 -33.59 12.60
C ILE A 287 10.47 -33.17 12.76
N ALA A 288 10.88 -32.82 13.98
CA ALA A 288 12.26 -32.42 14.27
C ALA A 288 13.29 -33.52 13.88
N GLU A 289 12.99 -34.75 14.22
CA GLU A 289 13.87 -35.89 13.84
C GLU A 289 13.93 -36.09 12.32
N ARG A 290 12.83 -35.90 11.62
CA ARG A 290 12.85 -35.94 10.13
C ARG A 290 13.68 -34.82 9.55
N LEU A 291 13.59 -33.60 10.09
CA LEU A 291 14.41 -32.45 9.64
C LEU A 291 15.90 -32.71 9.92
N ARG A 292 16.23 -33.21 11.11
CA ARG A 292 17.60 -33.59 11.48
C ARG A 292 18.18 -34.63 10.54
N ALA A 293 17.43 -35.73 10.28
CA ALA A 293 17.82 -36.77 9.36
C ALA A 293 18.04 -36.25 7.94
N ALA A 294 17.11 -35.44 7.41
CA ALA A 294 17.25 -34.85 6.08
C ALA A 294 18.48 -33.94 5.95
N ALA A 295 18.80 -33.15 7.00
CA ALA A 295 20.01 -32.33 7.00
C ALA A 295 21.30 -33.19 6.97
N SER A 296 21.31 -34.38 7.63
CA SER A 296 22.44 -35.26 7.66
C SER A 296 22.71 -35.97 6.31
N GLU A 297 21.71 -36.00 5.42
CA GLU A 297 21.83 -36.53 4.05
C GLU A 297 22.39 -35.51 3.05
N LEU A 298 22.48 -34.24 3.43
CA LEU A 298 23.09 -33.21 2.60
C LEU A 298 24.55 -33.52 2.33
N ASN A 299 24.87 -33.75 1.07
CA ASN A 299 26.25 -33.95 0.59
C ASN A 299 26.80 -32.60 0.09
N MET A 300 27.35 -31.81 0.99
CA MET A 300 28.08 -30.59 0.63
C MET A 300 29.55 -30.91 0.46
N GLY A 301 29.99 -31.07 -0.79
CA GLY A 301 31.41 -31.31 -1.08
C GLY A 301 32.18 -30.00 -1.13
N ALA A 302 33.15 -29.82 -0.22
CA ALA A 302 34.11 -28.74 -0.31
C ALA A 302 35.50 -29.32 -0.50
N GLN A 303 36.21 -28.89 -1.54
CA GLN A 303 37.62 -29.29 -1.83
C GLN A 303 37.88 -30.81 -1.92
N GLY A 304 36.85 -31.61 -2.33
CA GLY A 304 36.98 -33.07 -2.45
C GLY A 304 36.63 -33.87 -1.18
N ASP A 305 36.38 -33.17 -0.06
CA ASP A 305 35.93 -33.79 1.19
C ASP A 305 34.38 -33.84 1.25
N LYS A 306 33.83 -34.96 1.74
CA LYS A 306 32.39 -35.04 2.07
C LYS A 306 32.16 -34.39 3.42
N LEU A 307 31.55 -33.20 3.42
CA LEU A 307 31.20 -32.51 4.66
C LEU A 307 29.90 -33.05 5.20
N ARG A 308 29.94 -33.66 6.38
CA ARG A 308 28.73 -34.09 7.08
C ARG A 308 28.20 -32.95 7.95
N ILE A 309 26.93 -32.55 7.72
CA ILE A 309 26.24 -31.53 8.47
C ILE A 309 25.33 -32.21 9.49
N SER A 310 25.34 -31.72 10.73
CA SER A 310 24.40 -32.15 11.77
C SER A 310 23.69 -30.97 12.42
N LEU A 311 22.52 -31.24 12.96
CA LEU A 311 21.66 -30.24 13.62
C LEU A 311 21.40 -30.66 15.06
N SER A 312 21.51 -29.70 15.99
CA SER A 312 20.95 -29.81 17.34
C SER A 312 19.61 -29.07 17.38
N ILE A 313 18.60 -29.72 17.94
CA ILE A 313 17.22 -29.18 17.92
C ILE A 313 16.60 -29.21 19.30
N GLY A 314 16.09 -28.04 19.75
CA GLY A 314 15.27 -27.91 20.95
C GLY A 314 13.78 -27.80 20.56
N VAL A 315 12.94 -28.54 21.21
CA VAL A 315 11.49 -28.60 20.96
C VAL A 315 10.71 -28.07 22.13
N ALA A 316 9.72 -27.20 21.88
CA ALA A 316 8.76 -26.77 22.91
C ALA A 316 7.34 -26.69 22.34
N SER A 317 6.36 -26.98 23.16
CA SER A 317 4.94 -26.88 22.80
C SER A 317 4.18 -25.93 23.75
N ILE A 318 3.30 -25.11 23.17
CA ILE A 318 2.60 -24.03 23.91
C ILE A 318 1.67 -24.56 25.02
N ASP A 319 1.15 -25.77 24.88
CA ASP A 319 0.30 -26.41 25.88
C ASP A 319 0.99 -26.70 27.22
N LYS A 320 2.33 -26.68 27.23
CA LYS A 320 3.17 -26.86 28.42
C LYS A 320 3.81 -25.57 28.91
N CYS A 321 3.51 -24.44 28.26
CA CYS A 321 4.13 -23.15 28.54
C CYS A 321 3.10 -22.11 28.95
N THR A 322 3.52 -21.13 29.73
CA THR A 322 2.66 -20.05 30.22
C THR A 322 2.47 -18.91 29.20
N GLY A 323 3.34 -18.83 28.19
CA GLY A 323 3.33 -17.79 27.15
C GLY A 323 4.46 -17.96 26.15
N ILE A 324 4.61 -16.99 25.24
CA ILE A 324 5.62 -17.04 24.17
C ILE A 324 7.04 -17.02 24.73
N ASP A 325 7.32 -16.17 25.74
CA ASP A 325 8.65 -16.07 26.33
C ASP A 325 9.09 -17.39 26.99
N ASP A 326 8.17 -18.04 27.68
CA ASP A 326 8.37 -19.34 28.30
C ASP A 326 8.57 -20.44 27.21
N LEU A 327 7.79 -20.37 26.14
CA LEU A 327 7.94 -21.27 24.98
C LEU A 327 9.33 -21.16 24.35
N LEU A 328 9.79 -19.94 24.10
CA LEU A 328 11.12 -19.67 23.54
C LEU A 328 12.25 -20.13 24.49
N SER A 329 12.11 -19.83 25.78
CA SER A 329 13.07 -20.24 26.79
C SER A 329 13.15 -21.77 26.91
N THR A 330 12.00 -22.46 26.87
CA THR A 330 11.91 -23.92 26.91
C THR A 330 12.58 -24.54 25.70
N ALA A 331 12.30 -24.05 24.46
CA ALA A 331 12.98 -24.52 23.26
C ALA A 331 14.51 -24.28 23.32
N GLY A 332 14.92 -23.10 23.81
CA GLY A 332 16.32 -22.75 24.03
C GLY A 332 17.03 -23.68 25.00
N ASN A 333 16.38 -24.04 26.12
CA ASN A 333 16.91 -25.00 27.07
C ASN A 333 17.08 -26.39 26.43
N GLY A 334 16.11 -26.87 25.64
CA GLY A 334 16.23 -28.11 24.88
C GLY A 334 17.42 -28.09 23.92
N LEU A 335 17.58 -27.00 23.15
CA LEU A 335 18.71 -26.82 22.24
C LEU A 335 20.06 -26.82 22.98
N TYR A 336 20.14 -26.12 24.11
CA TYR A 336 21.33 -26.11 24.94
C TYR A 336 21.69 -27.51 25.44
N GLN A 337 20.71 -28.29 25.91
CA GLN A 337 20.93 -29.70 26.31
C GLN A 337 21.37 -30.55 25.15
N ALA A 338 20.76 -30.43 23.96
CA ALA A 338 21.18 -31.16 22.77
C ALA A 338 22.67 -30.92 22.42
N LYS A 339 23.13 -29.67 22.47
CA LYS A 339 24.52 -29.29 22.25
C LYS A 339 25.47 -29.88 23.29
N HIS A 340 25.06 -29.97 24.54
CA HIS A 340 25.90 -30.52 25.63
C HIS A 340 25.90 -32.06 25.71
N MET A 341 24.84 -32.71 25.30
CA MET A 341 24.73 -34.18 25.31
C MET A 341 25.40 -34.88 24.14
N GLY A 342 26.05 -34.14 23.22
CA GLY A 342 26.82 -34.72 22.13
C GLY A 342 26.46 -34.23 20.75
N ARG A 343 25.53 -33.29 20.63
CA ARG A 343 25.02 -32.74 19.36
C ARG A 343 24.25 -33.76 18.52
N ASP A 344 23.86 -33.40 17.28
CA ASP A 344 23.14 -34.27 16.34
C ASP A 344 21.93 -34.96 17.00
N MET A 345 21.10 -34.22 17.71
CA MET A 345 19.95 -34.78 18.44
C MET A 345 18.81 -33.78 18.64
N VAL A 346 17.65 -34.34 18.94
CA VAL A 346 16.43 -33.58 19.32
C VAL A 346 16.19 -33.74 20.81
N VAL A 347 15.97 -32.61 21.50
CA VAL A 347 15.66 -32.62 22.93
C VAL A 347 14.42 -31.75 23.19
N VAL A 348 13.50 -32.27 24.00
CA VAL A 348 12.35 -31.50 24.50
C VAL A 348 12.81 -30.73 25.73
N GLY A 349 12.58 -29.41 25.74
CA GLY A 349 12.94 -28.54 26.84
C GLY A 349 11.97 -28.58 28.03
#